data_ba97127458d4ceec0788db149ff354b2
#
_entry.id   ba97127458d4ceec0788db149ff354b2
#
_cell.length_a   1.000
_cell.length_b   1.000
_cell.length_c   1.000
_cell.angle_alpha   90.00
_cell.angle_beta   90.00
_cell.angle_gamma   90.00
#
_symmetry.space_group_name_H-M   'P 1'
#
loop_
_entity.id
_entity.type
_entity.pdbx_description
1 polymer ?
#
loop_
_entity_poly.entity_id
_entity_poly.type
_entity_poly.pdbx_seq_one_letter_code
_entity_poly.pdbx_strand_id
1 'polypeptide(L)'
;QLARLLGQTRIESPAAAVSEIYLNFLRPVYLVFDQLEELFILGTPKEQEAFIASIRELLDSGVPCRILFVMREEYLAHLYGFERIIPSLFDRRLRVEAMGSSKVEEVLSGSFQQFNISVQAPAKDTFAQIIDNISGGKAGIQLPYLQVYLDLLYREDFARTYPGKEAGENGAWLPVEITQQEIKALGKMDNVLERFLREQQDRLQKSLQQE
;
A
#
# COMPACT_ATOMS: atom_id res chain seq x y z
N GLN A 1 20.01 3.44 2.06
CA GLN A 1 19.81 2.71 3.32
C GLN A 1 21.06 1.90 3.71
N LEU A 2 21.63 1.06 2.82
CA LEU A 2 22.84 0.27 3.09
C LEU A 2 24.03 1.13 3.53
N ALA A 3 24.31 2.23 2.81
CA ALA A 3 25.39 3.17 3.18
C ALA A 3 25.19 3.74 4.59
N ARG A 4 23.95 4.07 4.95
CA ARG A 4 23.62 4.58 6.29
C ARG A 4 23.85 3.56 7.40
N LEU A 5 23.52 2.28 7.15
CA LEU A 5 23.75 1.19 8.11
C LEU A 5 25.24 0.93 8.36
N LEU A 6 26.07 1.16 7.35
CA LEU A 6 27.52 0.99 7.44
C LEU A 6 28.29 2.26 7.84
N GLY A 7 27.57 3.39 8.03
CA GLY A 7 28.20 4.68 8.31
C GLY A 7 29.06 5.22 7.15
N GLN A 8 28.83 4.72 5.93
CA GLN A 8 29.58 5.09 4.73
C GLN A 8 28.82 6.14 3.93
N THR A 9 29.54 7.00 3.23
CA THR A 9 28.94 8.02 2.33
C THR A 9 28.60 7.45 0.96
N ARG A 10 29.25 6.35 0.55
CA ARG A 10 29.06 5.70 -0.75
C ARG A 10 29.32 4.20 -0.64
N ILE A 11 28.52 3.41 -1.32
CA ILE A 11 28.72 1.96 -1.51
C ILE A 11 29.32 1.76 -2.88
N GLU A 12 30.48 1.13 -2.95
CA GLU A 12 31.17 0.81 -4.21
C GLU A 12 30.60 -0.47 -4.85
N SER A 13 30.31 -1.49 -4.03
CA SER A 13 29.68 -2.74 -4.47
C SER A 13 28.57 -3.15 -3.50
N PRO A 14 27.34 -3.38 -3.98
CA PRO A 14 26.27 -3.93 -3.15
C PRO A 14 26.63 -5.27 -2.51
N ALA A 15 27.37 -6.13 -3.19
CA ALA A 15 27.81 -7.41 -2.68
C ALA A 15 28.77 -7.25 -1.50
N ALA A 16 29.74 -6.33 -1.59
CA ALA A 16 30.65 -6.02 -0.49
C ALA A 16 29.90 -5.47 0.74
N ALA A 17 28.97 -4.54 0.51
CA ALA A 17 28.17 -3.95 1.60
C ALA A 17 27.27 -4.98 2.31
N VAL A 18 26.65 -5.89 1.56
CA VAL A 18 25.81 -6.95 2.12
C VAL A 18 26.68 -7.97 2.87
N SER A 19 27.87 -8.27 2.36
CA SER A 19 28.86 -9.14 3.04
C SER A 19 29.29 -8.55 4.37
N GLU A 20 29.60 -7.26 4.42
CA GLU A 20 29.97 -6.55 5.64
C GLU A 20 28.83 -6.55 6.68
N ILE A 21 27.59 -6.28 6.26
CA ILE A 21 26.42 -6.38 7.13
C ILE A 21 26.26 -7.81 7.67
N TYR A 22 26.38 -8.81 6.79
CA TYR A 22 26.29 -10.20 7.23
C TYR A 22 27.36 -10.55 8.27
N LEU A 23 28.62 -10.15 8.06
CA LEU A 23 29.72 -10.40 8.99
C LEU A 23 29.53 -9.68 10.34
N ASN A 24 28.97 -8.47 10.32
CA ASN A 24 28.72 -7.71 11.55
C ASN A 24 27.59 -8.29 12.40
N PHE A 25 26.55 -8.85 11.78
CA PHE A 25 25.36 -9.30 12.49
C PHE A 25 25.19 -10.83 12.51
N LEU A 26 25.91 -11.58 11.68
CA LEU A 26 25.83 -13.03 11.49
C LEU A 26 24.38 -13.53 11.25
N ARG A 27 23.60 -12.74 10.55
CA ARG A 27 22.20 -13.02 10.20
C ARG A 27 21.98 -12.83 8.71
N PRO A 28 21.12 -13.67 8.06
CA PRO A 28 20.77 -13.49 6.67
C PRO A 28 20.26 -12.07 6.40
N VAL A 29 20.72 -11.46 5.31
CA VAL A 29 20.30 -10.13 4.89
C VAL A 29 19.09 -10.26 3.96
N TYR A 30 18.05 -9.47 4.18
CA TYR A 30 16.88 -9.37 3.31
C TYR A 30 16.90 -8.00 2.64
N LEU A 31 16.97 -7.99 1.32
CA LEU A 31 16.85 -6.79 0.49
C LEU A 31 15.45 -6.76 -0.12
N VAL A 32 14.69 -5.72 0.18
CA VAL A 32 13.36 -5.50 -0.39
C VAL A 32 13.43 -4.28 -1.30
N PHE A 33 13.18 -4.51 -2.59
CA PHE A 33 13.03 -3.45 -3.59
C PHE A 33 11.54 -3.25 -3.83
N ASP A 34 11.00 -2.27 -3.14
CA ASP A 34 9.60 -1.88 -3.27
C ASP A 34 9.44 -0.88 -4.41
N GLN A 35 8.30 -0.93 -5.09
CA GLN A 35 8.00 -0.11 -6.27
C GLN A 35 9.05 -0.29 -7.39
N LEU A 36 9.46 -1.54 -7.66
CA LEU A 36 10.48 -1.84 -8.66
C LEU A 36 10.10 -1.35 -10.08
N GLU A 37 8.81 -1.13 -10.34
CA GLU A 37 8.34 -0.50 -11.58
C GLU A 37 8.98 0.86 -11.85
N GLU A 38 9.40 1.61 -10.82
CA GLU A 38 10.06 2.90 -10.99
C GLU A 38 11.37 2.78 -11.78
N LEU A 39 12.07 1.66 -11.65
CA LEU A 39 13.25 1.39 -12.45
C LEU A 39 12.95 1.38 -13.96
N PHE A 40 11.74 0.97 -14.36
CA PHE A 40 11.31 0.92 -15.75
C PHE A 40 10.64 2.20 -16.22
N ILE A 41 10.04 2.98 -15.29
CA ILE A 41 9.36 4.24 -15.57
C ILE A 41 10.37 5.39 -15.66
N LEU A 42 11.30 5.46 -14.72
CA LEU A 42 12.22 6.59 -14.54
C LEU A 42 13.65 6.25 -14.94
N GLY A 43 14.03 4.98 -14.87
CA GLY A 43 15.39 4.52 -15.13
C GLY A 43 15.70 4.38 -16.63
N THR A 44 16.90 4.78 -17.01
CA THR A 44 17.44 4.54 -18.35
C THR A 44 17.78 3.07 -18.57
N PRO A 45 17.85 2.58 -19.82
CA PRO A 45 18.30 1.21 -20.12
C PRO A 45 19.65 0.85 -19.46
N LYS A 46 20.59 1.79 -19.43
CA LYS A 46 21.89 1.60 -18.79
C LYS A 46 21.78 1.39 -17.28
N GLU A 47 20.89 2.11 -16.62
CA GLU A 47 20.64 1.95 -15.18
C GLU A 47 19.94 0.61 -14.88
N GLN A 48 19.03 0.18 -15.74
CA GLN A 48 18.38 -1.12 -15.63
C GLN A 48 19.39 -2.26 -15.79
N GLU A 49 20.29 -2.17 -16.77
CA GLU A 49 21.38 -3.13 -16.96
C GLU A 49 22.36 -3.15 -15.78
N ALA A 50 22.75 -1.98 -15.26
CA ALA A 50 23.62 -1.87 -14.11
C ALA A 50 22.98 -2.45 -12.84
N PHE A 51 21.69 -2.20 -12.64
CA PHE A 51 20.93 -2.74 -11.52
C PHE A 51 20.92 -4.27 -11.54
N ILE A 52 20.53 -4.88 -12.66
CA ILE A 52 20.42 -6.35 -12.73
C ILE A 52 21.79 -7.03 -12.67
N ALA A 53 22.84 -6.40 -13.21
CA ALA A 53 24.22 -6.87 -13.07
C ALA A 53 24.68 -6.88 -11.60
N SER A 54 24.36 -5.84 -10.84
CA SER A 54 24.64 -5.76 -9.40
C SER A 54 23.88 -6.81 -8.58
N ILE A 55 22.64 -7.10 -8.95
CA ILE A 55 21.86 -8.19 -8.35
C ILE A 55 22.48 -9.54 -8.65
N ARG A 56 22.93 -9.75 -9.89
CA ARG A 56 23.61 -10.98 -10.29
C ARG A 56 24.92 -11.17 -9.50
N GLU A 57 25.76 -10.13 -9.42
CA GLU A 57 26.99 -10.14 -8.63
C GLU A 57 26.72 -10.52 -7.17
N LEU A 58 25.68 -9.94 -6.57
CA LEU A 58 25.29 -10.25 -5.21
C LEU A 58 24.87 -11.72 -5.03
N LEU A 59 24.10 -12.26 -5.96
CA LEU A 59 23.68 -13.67 -5.93
C LEU A 59 24.88 -14.63 -6.08
N ASP A 60 25.84 -14.27 -6.94
CA ASP A 60 27.05 -15.07 -7.19
C ASP A 60 28.07 -14.97 -6.04
N SER A 61 27.97 -13.95 -5.19
CA SER A 61 28.89 -13.76 -4.05
C SER A 61 28.77 -14.85 -2.97
N GLY A 62 27.70 -15.63 -2.97
CA GLY A 62 27.44 -16.68 -1.98
C GLY A 62 27.11 -16.17 -0.57
N VAL A 63 26.98 -14.86 -0.38
CA VAL A 63 26.57 -14.29 0.91
C VAL A 63 25.13 -14.67 1.21
N PRO A 64 24.79 -15.08 2.45
CA PRO A 64 23.41 -15.37 2.84
C PRO A 64 22.50 -14.15 2.72
N CYS A 65 21.99 -13.92 1.52
CA CYS A 65 21.09 -12.82 1.17
C CYS A 65 19.84 -13.35 0.48
N ARG A 66 18.71 -12.72 0.76
CA ARG A 66 17.44 -12.94 0.05
C ARG A 66 16.96 -11.63 -0.53
N ILE A 67 16.53 -11.69 -1.78
CA ILE A 67 16.09 -10.51 -2.53
C ILE A 67 14.61 -10.67 -2.82
N LEU A 68 13.83 -9.63 -2.51
CA LEU A 68 12.41 -9.55 -2.77
C LEU A 68 12.14 -8.34 -3.66
N PHE A 69 11.57 -8.57 -4.82
CA PHE A 69 11.06 -7.54 -5.71
C PHE A 69 9.55 -7.39 -5.49
N VAL A 70 9.11 -6.17 -5.19
CA VAL A 70 7.70 -5.81 -5.07
C VAL A 70 7.37 -4.82 -6.17
N MET A 71 6.39 -5.14 -7.00
CA MET A 71 6.05 -4.33 -8.16
C MET A 71 4.60 -4.54 -8.60
N ARG A 72 4.11 -3.63 -9.41
CA ARG A 72 2.80 -3.78 -10.05
C ARG A 72 2.86 -4.83 -11.16
N GLU A 73 1.78 -5.62 -11.28
CA GLU A 73 1.70 -6.72 -12.26
C GLU A 73 1.85 -6.27 -13.71
N GLU A 74 1.41 -5.05 -14.03
CA GLU A 74 1.50 -4.50 -15.39
C GLU A 74 2.95 -4.38 -15.89
N TYR A 75 3.91 -4.28 -14.96
CA TYR A 75 5.33 -4.16 -15.30
C TYR A 75 6.07 -5.50 -15.33
N LEU A 76 5.39 -6.61 -15.04
CA LEU A 76 6.01 -7.93 -14.98
C LEU A 76 6.73 -8.29 -16.31
N ALA A 77 6.19 -7.86 -17.45
CA ALA A 77 6.78 -8.10 -18.75
C ALA A 77 8.20 -7.52 -18.92
N HIS A 78 8.52 -6.43 -18.22
CA HIS A 78 9.86 -5.83 -18.27
C HIS A 78 10.92 -6.71 -17.61
N LEU A 79 10.55 -7.57 -16.66
CA LEU A 79 11.47 -8.49 -16.00
C LEU A 79 11.93 -9.64 -16.90
N TYR A 80 11.27 -9.95 -18.02
CA TYR A 80 11.71 -11.01 -18.93
C TYR A 80 13.09 -10.75 -19.52
N GLY A 81 13.47 -9.46 -19.68
CA GLY A 81 14.84 -9.10 -20.05
C GLY A 81 15.87 -9.51 -19.00
N PHE A 82 15.49 -9.47 -17.74
CA PHE A 82 16.34 -9.80 -16.60
C PHE A 82 16.47 -11.32 -16.38
N GLU A 83 15.47 -12.11 -16.78
CA GLU A 83 15.47 -13.57 -16.67
C GLU A 83 16.67 -14.19 -17.39
N ARG A 84 17.14 -13.59 -18.51
CA ARG A 84 18.34 -14.03 -19.22
C ARG A 84 19.62 -13.94 -18.39
N ILE A 85 19.65 -13.00 -17.42
CA ILE A 85 20.79 -12.76 -16.53
C ILE A 85 20.61 -13.55 -15.24
N ILE A 86 19.37 -13.65 -14.73
CA ILE A 86 19.01 -14.40 -13.53
C ILE A 86 17.92 -15.42 -13.90
N PRO A 87 18.26 -16.62 -14.35
CA PRO A 87 17.27 -17.61 -14.80
C PRO A 87 16.26 -18.03 -13.74
N SER A 88 16.62 -17.95 -12.45
CA SER A 88 15.74 -18.29 -11.33
C SER A 88 14.81 -17.15 -10.89
N LEU A 89 14.77 -16.04 -11.62
CA LEU A 89 14.04 -14.82 -11.24
C LEU A 89 12.54 -15.11 -10.98
N PHE A 90 11.94 -15.97 -11.76
CA PHE A 90 10.51 -16.30 -11.68
C PHE A 90 10.19 -17.59 -10.92
N ASP A 91 11.16 -18.28 -10.35
CA ASP A 91 10.95 -19.55 -9.64
C ASP A 91 10.03 -19.39 -8.42
N ARG A 92 10.06 -18.21 -7.81
CA ARG A 92 9.27 -17.90 -6.63
C ARG A 92 8.50 -16.60 -6.83
N ARG A 93 7.22 -16.73 -7.11
CA ARG A 93 6.30 -15.59 -7.27
C ARG A 93 5.13 -15.71 -6.31
N LEU A 94 4.75 -14.58 -5.75
CA LEU A 94 3.50 -14.41 -5.04
C LEU A 94 2.69 -13.31 -5.72
N ARG A 95 1.51 -13.66 -6.24
CA ARG A 95 0.56 -12.69 -6.74
C ARG A 95 -0.36 -12.27 -5.61
N VAL A 96 -0.41 -10.97 -5.34
CA VAL A 96 -1.35 -10.38 -4.38
C VAL A 96 -2.57 -9.90 -5.17
N GLU A 97 -3.67 -10.62 -5.02
CA GLU A 97 -4.94 -10.30 -5.69
C GLU A 97 -5.76 -9.29 -4.88
N ALA A 98 -6.70 -8.62 -5.56
CA ALA A 98 -7.70 -7.81 -4.88
C ALA A 98 -8.49 -8.65 -3.87
N MET A 99 -8.89 -8.05 -2.76
CA MET A 99 -9.59 -8.77 -1.70
C MET A 99 -10.99 -9.17 -2.12
N GLY A 100 -11.34 -10.44 -1.86
CA GLY A 100 -12.72 -10.92 -1.96
C GLY A 100 -13.59 -10.40 -0.81
N SER A 101 -14.91 -10.45 -0.99
CA SER A 101 -15.90 -9.91 -0.05
C SER A 101 -15.72 -10.43 1.38
N SER A 102 -15.44 -11.72 1.55
CA SER A 102 -15.22 -12.33 2.89
C SER A 102 -14.02 -11.71 3.62
N LYS A 103 -12.92 -11.44 2.90
CA LYS A 103 -11.75 -10.78 3.49
C LYS A 103 -12.01 -9.32 3.81
N VAL A 104 -12.82 -8.65 3.00
CA VAL A 104 -13.24 -7.27 3.27
C VAL A 104 -14.12 -7.22 4.53
N GLU A 105 -15.04 -8.18 4.72
CA GLU A 105 -15.82 -8.27 5.96
C GLU A 105 -14.94 -8.45 7.21
N GLU A 106 -13.91 -9.29 7.14
CA GLU A 106 -12.93 -9.45 8.23
C GLU A 106 -12.21 -8.12 8.53
N VAL A 107 -11.77 -7.41 7.49
CA VAL A 107 -11.11 -6.10 7.63
C VAL A 107 -12.06 -5.06 8.21
N LEU A 108 -13.30 -4.99 7.73
CA LEU A 108 -14.31 -4.07 8.25
C LEU A 108 -14.57 -4.34 9.74
N SER A 109 -14.81 -5.60 10.10
CA SER A 109 -15.07 -5.99 11.48
C SER A 109 -13.90 -5.64 12.40
N GLY A 110 -12.67 -6.00 12.01
CA GLY A 110 -11.47 -5.72 12.80
C GLY A 110 -11.17 -4.22 12.92
N SER A 111 -11.31 -3.47 11.84
CA SER A 111 -11.10 -2.02 11.84
C SER A 111 -12.13 -1.29 12.68
N PHE A 112 -13.40 -1.65 12.56
CA PHE A 112 -14.47 -1.02 13.33
C PHE A 112 -14.31 -1.26 14.83
N GLN A 113 -13.93 -2.49 15.20
CA GLN A 113 -13.62 -2.79 16.60
C GLN A 113 -12.43 -1.96 17.11
N GLN A 114 -11.36 -1.85 16.30
CA GLN A 114 -10.14 -1.12 16.67
C GLN A 114 -10.40 0.39 16.84
N PHE A 115 -11.22 0.98 15.98
CA PHE A 115 -11.49 2.42 15.96
C PHE A 115 -12.77 2.80 16.71
N ASN A 116 -13.32 1.88 17.49
CA ASN A 116 -14.54 2.10 18.29
C ASN A 116 -15.74 2.52 17.42
N ILE A 117 -15.88 1.90 16.27
CA ILE A 117 -16.98 2.13 15.34
C ILE A 117 -17.99 1.00 15.49
N SER A 118 -19.23 1.35 15.77
CA SER A 118 -20.38 0.43 15.73
C SER A 118 -21.15 0.59 14.41
N VAL A 119 -21.92 -0.42 14.06
CA VAL A 119 -22.80 -0.39 12.90
C VAL A 119 -24.23 -0.71 13.33
N GLN A 120 -25.19 -0.06 12.70
CA GLN A 120 -26.59 -0.38 12.90
C GLN A 120 -26.87 -1.84 12.54
N ALA A 121 -27.57 -2.54 13.42
CA ALA A 121 -27.93 -3.94 13.22
C ALA A 121 -28.96 -4.10 12.06
N PRO A 122 -28.87 -5.20 11.26
CA PRO A 122 -27.86 -6.24 11.38
C PRO A 122 -26.53 -5.83 10.69
N ALA A 123 -25.42 -6.03 11.39
CA ALA A 123 -24.09 -5.64 10.89
C ALA A 123 -23.73 -6.27 9.54
N LYS A 124 -24.16 -7.52 9.30
CA LYS A 124 -23.93 -8.23 8.04
C LYS A 124 -24.52 -7.49 6.84
N ASP A 125 -25.72 -6.97 6.97
CA ASP A 125 -26.38 -6.23 5.87
C ASP A 125 -25.69 -4.89 5.61
N THR A 126 -25.21 -4.25 6.67
CA THR A 126 -24.43 -3.02 6.61
C THR A 126 -23.10 -3.24 5.90
N PHE A 127 -22.37 -4.29 6.22
CA PHE A 127 -21.13 -4.65 5.54
C PHE A 127 -21.36 -5.03 4.08
N ALA A 128 -22.39 -5.81 3.79
CA ALA A 128 -22.76 -6.18 2.42
C ALA A 128 -23.05 -4.94 1.58
N GLN A 129 -23.74 -3.94 2.12
CA GLN A 129 -24.03 -2.69 1.43
C GLN A 129 -22.78 -1.84 1.17
N ILE A 130 -21.85 -1.75 2.15
CA ILE A 130 -20.55 -1.09 1.96
C ILE A 130 -19.78 -1.79 0.82
N ILE A 131 -19.70 -3.11 0.85
CA ILE A 131 -19.01 -3.93 -0.15
C ILE A 131 -19.62 -3.71 -1.55
N ASP A 132 -20.95 -3.73 -1.67
CA ASP A 132 -21.65 -3.51 -2.95
C ASP A 132 -21.36 -2.10 -3.51
N ASN A 133 -21.41 -1.09 -2.65
CA ASN A 133 -21.14 0.29 -3.04
C ASN A 133 -19.69 0.48 -3.56
N ILE A 134 -18.73 -0.24 -2.98
CA ILE A 134 -17.31 -0.12 -3.38
C ILE A 134 -16.99 -0.98 -4.61
N SER A 135 -17.53 -2.21 -4.66
CA SER A 135 -17.22 -3.16 -5.74
C SER A 135 -17.85 -2.77 -7.06
N GLY A 136 -19.01 -2.11 -7.03
CA GLY A 136 -19.79 -1.82 -8.24
C GLY A 136 -20.12 -3.07 -9.05
N GLY A 137 -20.23 -4.25 -8.40
CA GLY A 137 -20.46 -5.54 -9.03
C GLY A 137 -19.21 -6.20 -9.64
N LYS A 138 -18.02 -5.65 -9.45
CA LYS A 138 -16.76 -6.25 -9.90
C LYS A 138 -16.28 -7.30 -8.90
N ALA A 139 -15.56 -8.31 -9.40
CA ALA A 139 -14.88 -9.28 -8.54
C ALA A 139 -13.65 -8.65 -7.90
N GLY A 140 -13.64 -8.61 -6.57
CA GLY A 140 -12.54 -8.08 -5.77
C GLY A 140 -12.58 -6.57 -5.54
N ILE A 141 -12.14 -6.18 -4.35
CA ILE A 141 -12.10 -4.80 -3.88
C ILE A 141 -10.65 -4.35 -3.74
N GLN A 142 -10.34 -3.20 -4.32
CA GLN A 142 -9.03 -2.58 -4.16
C GLN A 142 -8.96 -1.81 -2.84
N LEU A 143 -7.89 -2.03 -2.07
CA LEU A 143 -7.67 -1.40 -0.77
C LEU A 143 -7.77 0.13 -0.78
N PRO A 144 -7.20 0.85 -1.76
CA PRO A 144 -7.32 2.30 -1.80
C PRO A 144 -8.78 2.79 -1.85
N TYR A 145 -9.64 2.08 -2.59
CA TYR A 145 -11.07 2.42 -2.66
C TYR A 145 -11.77 2.17 -1.33
N LEU A 146 -11.46 1.04 -0.68
CA LEU A 146 -11.97 0.75 0.64
C LEU A 146 -11.55 1.83 1.65
N GLN A 147 -10.28 2.23 1.66
CA GLN A 147 -9.77 3.28 2.54
C GLN A 147 -10.47 4.62 2.34
N VAL A 148 -10.58 5.09 1.09
CA VAL A 148 -11.25 6.36 0.78
C VAL A 148 -12.72 6.32 1.19
N TYR A 149 -13.42 5.22 0.91
CA TYR A 149 -14.82 5.06 1.27
C TYR A 149 -15.03 5.13 2.78
N LEU A 150 -14.24 4.36 3.54
CA LEU A 150 -14.35 4.31 4.99
C LEU A 150 -13.92 5.61 5.66
N ASP A 151 -12.90 6.28 5.14
CA ASP A 151 -12.43 7.56 5.66
C ASP A 151 -13.51 8.65 5.51
N LEU A 152 -14.17 8.72 4.35
CA LEU A 152 -15.25 9.67 4.14
C LEU A 152 -16.47 9.33 5.01
N LEU A 153 -16.86 8.06 5.08
CA LEU A 153 -17.97 7.60 5.89
C LEU A 153 -17.73 7.94 7.37
N TYR A 154 -16.53 7.65 7.88
CA TYR A 154 -16.15 7.95 9.26
C TYR A 154 -16.15 9.47 9.54
N ARG A 155 -15.56 10.28 8.66
CA ARG A 155 -15.48 11.73 8.85
C ARG A 155 -16.86 12.40 8.85
N GLU A 156 -17.77 11.97 7.99
CA GLU A 156 -19.13 12.51 7.94
C GLU A 156 -19.91 12.20 9.22
N ASP A 157 -19.85 10.94 9.65
CA ASP A 157 -20.56 10.55 10.87
C ASP A 157 -19.93 11.15 12.12
N PHE A 158 -18.58 11.22 12.17
CA PHE A 158 -17.88 11.88 13.27
C PHE A 158 -18.24 13.37 13.37
N ALA A 159 -18.22 14.10 12.26
CA ALA A 159 -18.57 15.53 12.25
C ALA A 159 -20.03 15.79 12.66
N ARG A 160 -20.94 14.87 12.30
CA ARG A 160 -22.34 14.92 12.72
C ARG A 160 -22.50 14.66 14.22
N THR A 161 -21.79 13.65 14.74
CA THR A 161 -21.91 13.20 16.13
C THR A 161 -21.15 14.13 17.09
N TYR A 162 -20.03 14.70 16.65
CA TYR A 162 -19.15 15.54 17.47
C TYR A 162 -18.81 16.86 16.77
N PRO A 163 -19.78 17.76 16.56
CA PRO A 163 -19.54 19.02 15.87
C PRO A 163 -18.45 19.85 16.58
N GLY A 164 -17.47 20.30 15.80
CA GLY A 164 -16.35 21.12 16.28
C GLY A 164 -15.18 20.35 16.92
N LYS A 165 -15.20 19.02 16.93
CA LYS A 165 -14.05 18.20 17.33
C LYS A 165 -13.30 17.66 16.13
N GLU A 166 -12.00 17.42 16.27
CA GLU A 166 -11.19 16.71 15.28
C GLU A 166 -11.11 15.22 15.60
N ALA A 167 -11.23 14.39 14.56
CA ALA A 167 -11.13 12.94 14.68
C ALA A 167 -9.71 12.53 15.08
N GLY A 168 -9.60 11.66 16.10
CA GLY A 168 -8.29 11.19 16.59
C GLY A 168 -7.52 12.19 17.44
N GLU A 169 -8.11 13.28 17.84
CA GLU A 169 -7.51 14.24 18.76
C GLU A 169 -7.16 13.55 20.10
N ASN A 170 -5.92 13.75 20.55
CA ASN A 170 -5.36 13.11 21.76
C ASN A 170 -5.27 11.56 21.72
N GLY A 171 -5.28 10.95 20.51
CA GLY A 171 -5.16 9.50 20.35
C GLY A 171 -6.37 8.68 20.82
N ALA A 172 -7.47 9.33 21.18
CA ALA A 172 -8.70 8.66 21.58
C ALA A 172 -9.69 8.60 20.40
N TRP A 173 -10.16 7.39 20.08
CA TRP A 173 -11.21 7.16 19.10
C TRP A 173 -12.56 7.21 19.81
N LEU A 174 -13.27 8.32 19.63
CA LEU A 174 -14.62 8.48 20.17
C LEU A 174 -15.58 7.51 19.43
N PRO A 175 -16.56 6.93 20.15
CA PRO A 175 -17.49 5.98 19.54
C PRO A 175 -18.35 6.65 18.47
N VAL A 176 -18.45 5.97 17.33
CA VAL A 176 -19.23 6.39 16.18
C VAL A 176 -20.14 5.24 15.77
N GLU A 177 -21.38 5.53 15.39
CA GLU A 177 -22.34 4.53 14.90
C GLU A 177 -22.71 4.81 13.45
N ILE A 178 -22.23 3.95 12.54
CA ILE A 178 -22.53 4.02 11.11
C ILE A 178 -23.92 3.42 10.86
N THR A 179 -24.79 4.22 10.25
CA THR A 179 -26.16 3.82 9.91
C THR A 179 -26.29 3.45 8.43
N GLN A 180 -27.30 2.64 8.10
CA GLN A 180 -27.61 2.34 6.71
C GLN A 180 -28.01 3.57 5.90
N GLN A 181 -28.59 4.59 6.57
CA GLN A 181 -28.97 5.83 5.92
C GLN A 181 -27.74 6.61 5.42
N GLU A 182 -26.66 6.64 6.20
CA GLU A 182 -25.40 7.30 5.85
C GLU A 182 -24.72 6.59 4.69
N ILE A 183 -24.66 5.25 4.72
CA ILE A 183 -24.11 4.46 3.62
C ILE A 183 -24.88 4.72 2.30
N LYS A 184 -26.20 4.83 2.38
CA LYS A 184 -27.05 5.17 1.23
C LYS A 184 -26.82 6.60 0.74
N ALA A 185 -26.65 7.54 1.66
CA ALA A 185 -26.37 8.95 1.34
C ALA A 185 -25.00 9.13 0.69
N LEU A 186 -23.96 8.42 1.18
CA LEU A 186 -22.63 8.42 0.58
C LEU A 186 -22.63 7.81 -0.83
N GLY A 187 -23.42 6.76 -1.04
CA GLY A 187 -23.65 6.15 -2.34
C GLY A 187 -22.50 5.29 -2.86
N LYS A 188 -22.39 5.15 -4.18
CA LYS A 188 -21.42 4.29 -4.86
C LYS A 188 -20.05 4.93 -4.95
N MET A 189 -19.02 4.09 -5.10
CA MET A 189 -17.60 4.48 -5.12
C MET A 189 -17.27 5.54 -6.18
N ASP A 190 -17.89 5.52 -7.34
CA ASP A 190 -17.62 6.53 -8.39
C ASP A 190 -17.94 7.95 -7.91
N ASN A 191 -19.04 8.15 -7.21
CA ASN A 191 -19.42 9.43 -6.62
C ASN A 191 -18.49 9.83 -5.47
N VAL A 192 -18.06 8.85 -4.69
CA VAL A 192 -17.12 9.03 -3.57
C VAL A 192 -15.75 9.48 -4.06
N LEU A 193 -15.25 8.86 -5.14
CA LEU A 193 -13.97 9.25 -5.76
C LEU A 193 -14.01 10.66 -6.33
N GLU A 194 -15.09 11.02 -7.04
CA GLU A 194 -15.24 12.38 -7.59
C GLU A 194 -15.20 13.42 -6.47
N ARG A 195 -15.92 13.16 -5.37
CA ARG A 195 -15.94 14.05 -4.22
C ARG A 195 -14.57 14.12 -3.54
N PHE A 196 -13.91 12.99 -3.32
CA PHE A 196 -12.57 12.95 -2.75
C PHE A 196 -11.56 13.74 -3.59
N LEU A 197 -11.57 13.59 -4.91
CA LEU A 197 -10.68 14.33 -5.81
C LEU A 197 -10.93 15.83 -5.74
N ARG A 198 -12.19 16.28 -5.68
CA ARG A 198 -12.53 17.70 -5.51
C ARG A 198 -12.00 18.25 -4.17
N GLU A 199 -12.17 17.52 -3.07
CA GLU A 199 -11.64 17.92 -1.76
C GLU A 199 -10.11 18.04 -1.77
N GLN A 200 -9.39 17.10 -2.42
CA GLN A 200 -7.94 17.18 -2.56
C GLN A 200 -7.51 18.39 -3.42
N GLN A 201 -8.23 18.67 -4.48
CA GLN A 201 -7.97 19.81 -5.35
C GLN A 201 -8.16 21.13 -4.61
N ASP A 202 -9.23 21.27 -3.84
CA ASP A 202 -9.49 22.45 -3.01
C ASP A 202 -8.43 22.64 -1.92
N ARG A 203 -7.94 21.56 -1.30
CA ARG A 203 -6.85 21.60 -0.31
C ARG A 203 -5.54 22.10 -0.95
N LEU A 204 -5.18 21.58 -2.12
CA LEU A 204 -4.00 22.01 -2.86
C LEU A 204 -4.08 23.48 -3.26
N GLN A 205 -5.24 23.94 -3.74
CA GLN A 205 -5.42 25.34 -4.08
C GLN A 205 -5.27 26.27 -2.87
N LYS A 206 -5.81 25.89 -1.71
CA LYS A 206 -5.64 26.66 -0.47
C LYS A 206 -4.20 26.70 0.02
N SER A 207 -3.48 25.58 -0.09
CA SER A 207 -2.06 25.50 0.26
C SER A 207 -1.20 26.41 -0.62
N LEU A 208 -1.44 26.40 -1.95
CA LEU A 208 -0.71 27.26 -2.91
C LEU A 208 -1.03 28.75 -2.81
N GLN A 209 -2.14 29.12 -2.17
CA GLN A 209 -2.50 30.53 -1.94
C GLN A 209 -1.92 31.09 -0.63
N GLN A 210 -1.36 30.23 0.22
CA GLN A 210 -0.74 30.60 1.51
C GLN A 210 0.78 30.72 1.44
N GLU A 211 1.40 30.32 0.32
CA GLU A 211 2.80 30.59 -0.03
C GLU A 211 2.93 31.88 -0.87
#